data_55341a01ab9c5bab67683abcbe417397
#
_entry.id   55341a01ab9c5bab67683abcbe417397
#
_cell.length_a   1.000
_cell.length_b   1.000
_cell.length_c   1.000
_cell.angle_alpha   90.00
_cell.angle_beta   90.00
_cell.angle_gamma   90.00
#
_symmetry.space_group_name_H-M   'P 1'
#
loop_
_entity.id
_entity.type
_entity.pdbx_description
1 polymer ?
#
loop_
_entity_poly.entity_id
_entity_poly.type
_entity_poly.pdbx_seq_one_letter_code
_entity_poly.pdbx_strand_id
1 'polypeptide(L)'
;MQCYSEDENDFSDWEKAGAEGWGWKNVLASYNALENHISKKENYGNGPICVSDLSEQMHPFSKHFMAAARELNWPKPNNTAISSEGLGYVHNTTRNGKRFSSADAFLHPAKKRKNLHIIKNAIVEKLIINNSQSDGIIYEVNNVKKCAYANKEIILSAGAIGSPQLLQLSGIGPEEILKKAGVKLVHHLPEVGQGLQDHLAITKYFMTNERTLNSDIGNFVGKVTAGLRYLLTKSGPLSVPVNQTSGFVRSSVKSIVPDLQIYANPIIYSTNNNGKTYVGKKSGFLLSAQPSRFSSRGSINIQSSDVNIPPLINPNSLHTKYDKLMAIKACQMIQTIAATKAMESVTKKACDPNFSKFDNDALLNNFRELASTVYHPCCTCRMGLSPSDSVINSRLQVHGIKKLRVVDASSFPN
;
A
#
# COMPACT_ATOMS: atom_id res chain seq x y z
N MET A 1 -8.24 -5.49 -1.47
CA MET A 1 -6.88 -5.12 -1.90
C MET A 1 -6.92 -5.01 -3.41
N GLN A 2 -6.45 -3.92 -3.97
CA GLN A 2 -6.37 -3.76 -5.42
C GLN A 2 -5.18 -4.57 -5.91
N CYS A 3 -5.31 -5.19 -7.07
CA CYS A 3 -4.23 -5.90 -7.71
C CYS A 3 -3.80 -5.07 -8.92
N TYR A 4 -2.56 -4.65 -8.90
CA TYR A 4 -1.90 -4.04 -10.04
C TYR A 4 -0.72 -4.92 -10.38
N SER A 5 -0.51 -5.21 -11.66
CA SER A 5 0.78 -5.70 -12.09
C SER A 5 1.78 -4.55 -11.97
N GLU A 6 2.90 -4.80 -11.33
CA GLU A 6 3.92 -3.80 -11.08
C GLU A 6 4.65 -3.42 -12.40
N ASP A 7 5.30 -2.25 -12.39
CA ASP A 7 6.00 -1.74 -13.56
C ASP A 7 7.33 -2.49 -13.75
N GLU A 8 7.60 -2.95 -14.96
CA GLU A 8 8.88 -3.53 -15.37
C GLU A 8 10.07 -2.67 -14.96
N ASN A 9 9.91 -1.34 -15.00
CA ASN A 9 10.95 -0.39 -14.65
C ASN A 9 11.30 -0.44 -13.15
N ASP A 10 10.34 -0.68 -12.26
CA ASP A 10 10.60 -0.75 -10.82
C ASP A 10 11.53 -1.92 -10.49
N PHE A 11 11.27 -3.10 -11.06
CA PHE A 11 12.13 -4.27 -10.88
C PHE A 11 13.48 -4.15 -11.57
N SER A 12 13.53 -3.48 -12.72
CA SER A 12 14.78 -3.17 -13.38
C SER A 12 15.65 -2.22 -12.53
N ASP A 13 15.03 -1.27 -11.85
CA ASP A 13 15.70 -0.38 -10.91
C ASP A 13 16.16 -1.11 -9.63
N TRP A 14 15.38 -2.08 -9.15
CA TRP A 14 15.80 -2.95 -8.03
C TRP A 14 17.06 -3.75 -8.37
N GLU A 15 17.11 -4.35 -9.55
CA GLU A 15 18.28 -5.13 -9.99
C GLU A 15 19.53 -4.24 -10.13
N LYS A 16 19.37 -3.02 -10.69
CA LYS A 16 20.44 -2.02 -10.75
C LYS A 16 20.90 -1.55 -9.36
N ALA A 17 19.99 -1.49 -8.38
CA ALA A 17 20.30 -1.17 -6.98
C ALA A 17 20.97 -2.31 -6.22
N GLY A 18 21.29 -3.44 -6.87
CA GLY A 18 22.00 -4.56 -6.28
C GLY A 18 21.11 -5.71 -5.78
N ALA A 19 19.81 -5.67 -6.05
CA ALA A 19 18.91 -6.78 -5.79
C ALA A 19 18.99 -7.81 -6.93
N GLU A 20 20.13 -8.51 -7.03
CA GLU A 20 20.37 -9.54 -8.05
C GLU A 20 19.29 -10.63 -8.03
N GLY A 21 18.72 -10.94 -9.19
CA GLY A 21 17.65 -11.92 -9.34
C GLY A 21 16.24 -11.37 -9.05
N TRP A 22 16.09 -10.07 -8.78
CA TRP A 22 14.82 -9.38 -8.60
C TRP A 22 14.40 -8.55 -9.82
N GLY A 23 15.06 -8.74 -10.96
CA GLY A 23 14.67 -8.12 -12.23
C GLY A 23 13.32 -8.64 -12.72
N TRP A 24 12.64 -7.84 -13.57
CA TRP A 24 11.27 -8.12 -14.04
C TRP A 24 11.06 -9.54 -14.54
N LYS A 25 11.99 -10.06 -15.35
CA LYS A 25 11.89 -11.41 -15.90
C LYS A 25 11.73 -12.50 -14.84
N ASN A 26 12.45 -12.38 -13.72
CA ASN A 26 12.41 -13.34 -12.62
C ASN A 26 11.14 -13.16 -11.77
N VAL A 27 10.78 -11.91 -11.51
CA VAL A 27 9.64 -11.57 -10.67
C VAL A 27 8.32 -11.88 -11.37
N LEU A 28 8.22 -11.64 -12.68
CA LEU A 28 7.04 -11.97 -13.47
C LEU A 28 6.67 -13.48 -13.39
N ALA A 29 7.68 -14.35 -13.42
CA ALA A 29 7.44 -15.78 -13.24
C ALA A 29 6.80 -16.11 -11.88
N SER A 30 7.23 -15.40 -10.83
CA SER A 30 6.67 -15.54 -9.48
C SER A 30 5.23 -15.00 -9.39
N TYR A 31 4.93 -13.85 -10.00
CA TYR A 31 3.57 -13.33 -10.09
C TYR A 31 2.63 -14.30 -10.79
N ASN A 32 3.02 -14.80 -11.96
CA ASN A 32 2.23 -15.78 -12.71
C ASN A 32 1.95 -17.07 -11.91
N ALA A 33 2.90 -17.48 -11.06
CA ALA A 33 2.73 -18.63 -10.18
C ALA A 33 1.84 -18.33 -8.96
N LEU A 34 1.73 -17.08 -8.55
CA LEU A 34 0.96 -16.67 -7.36
C LEU A 34 -0.49 -16.33 -7.66
N GLU A 35 -0.79 -15.81 -8.85
CA GLU A 35 -2.09 -15.24 -9.18
C GLU A 35 -2.98 -16.21 -9.97
N ASN A 36 -4.29 -16.09 -9.69
CA ASN A 36 -5.37 -16.73 -10.42
C ASN A 36 -6.43 -15.67 -10.72
N HIS A 37 -6.48 -15.22 -11.97
CA HIS A 37 -7.40 -14.20 -12.43
C HIS A 37 -8.72 -14.82 -12.87
N ILE A 38 -9.81 -14.33 -12.29
CA ILE A 38 -11.17 -14.78 -12.56
C ILE A 38 -11.97 -13.64 -13.16
N SER A 39 -12.41 -13.82 -14.39
CA SER A 39 -13.34 -12.92 -15.07
C SER A 39 -14.44 -13.73 -15.76
N LYS A 40 -15.53 -13.06 -16.18
CA LYS A 40 -16.56 -13.72 -16.99
C LYS A 40 -16.10 -14.08 -18.40
N LYS A 41 -15.08 -13.40 -18.90
CA LYS A 41 -14.60 -13.56 -20.29
C LYS A 41 -13.50 -14.59 -20.40
N GLU A 42 -12.57 -14.56 -19.45
CA GLU A 42 -11.38 -15.38 -19.49
C GLU A 42 -10.80 -15.57 -18.09
N ASN A 43 -10.42 -16.79 -17.76
CA ASN A 43 -9.69 -17.10 -16.54
C ASN A 43 -8.26 -17.45 -16.92
N TYR A 44 -7.27 -16.89 -16.21
CA TYR A 44 -5.88 -17.22 -16.42
C TYR A 44 -5.11 -17.29 -15.10
N GLY A 45 -4.03 -18.10 -15.08
CA GLY A 45 -3.28 -18.40 -13.88
C GLY A 45 -3.95 -19.48 -13.02
N ASN A 46 -3.14 -20.14 -12.20
CA ASN A 46 -3.57 -21.21 -11.29
C ASN A 46 -3.02 -21.00 -9.88
N GLY A 47 -2.57 -19.79 -9.58
CA GLY A 47 -1.97 -19.45 -8.29
C GLY A 47 -2.97 -19.43 -7.13
N PRO A 48 -2.48 -19.40 -5.90
CA PRO A 48 -3.33 -19.39 -4.71
C PRO A 48 -4.05 -18.05 -4.49
N ILE A 49 -3.56 -16.93 -5.04
CA ILE A 49 -4.16 -15.60 -4.87
C ILE A 49 -5.24 -15.40 -5.93
N CYS A 50 -6.48 -15.29 -5.49
CA CYS A 50 -7.61 -15.04 -6.36
C CYS A 50 -7.76 -13.54 -6.65
N VAL A 51 -7.72 -13.16 -7.93
CA VAL A 51 -7.93 -11.80 -8.43
C VAL A 51 -9.18 -11.80 -9.31
N SER A 52 -10.17 -10.99 -8.97
CA SER A 52 -11.45 -10.95 -9.69
C SER A 52 -11.62 -9.65 -10.47
N ASP A 53 -12.07 -9.77 -11.72
CA ASP A 53 -12.65 -8.66 -12.48
C ASP A 53 -14.11 -8.46 -12.02
N LEU A 54 -14.35 -7.33 -11.36
CA LEU A 54 -15.66 -6.93 -10.87
C LEU A 54 -16.28 -5.78 -11.68
N SER A 55 -15.76 -5.47 -12.87
CA SER A 55 -16.15 -4.31 -13.68
C SER A 55 -17.66 -4.20 -13.91
N GLU A 56 -18.34 -5.32 -14.15
CA GLU A 56 -19.79 -5.34 -14.33
C GLU A 56 -20.60 -5.10 -13.05
N GLN A 57 -19.99 -5.20 -11.87
CA GLN A 57 -20.62 -4.95 -10.58
C GLN A 57 -20.31 -3.55 -10.03
N MET A 58 -19.45 -2.79 -10.70
CA MET A 58 -19.09 -1.45 -10.29
C MET A 58 -20.30 -0.50 -10.41
N HIS A 59 -20.31 0.53 -9.59
CA HIS A 59 -21.43 1.48 -9.56
C HIS A 59 -21.57 2.18 -10.93
N PRO A 60 -22.80 2.34 -11.49
CA PRO A 60 -23.01 2.92 -12.81
C PRO A 60 -22.46 4.36 -12.96
N PHE A 61 -22.35 5.12 -11.88
CA PHE A 61 -21.74 6.46 -11.88
C PHE A 61 -20.30 6.45 -12.42
N SER A 62 -19.57 5.33 -12.29
CA SER A 62 -18.18 5.20 -12.78
C SER A 62 -18.02 5.39 -14.29
N LYS A 63 -19.14 5.31 -15.07
CA LYS A 63 -19.16 5.66 -16.50
C LYS A 63 -18.66 7.08 -16.78
N HIS A 64 -18.92 8.03 -15.84
CA HIS A 64 -18.52 9.43 -15.98
C HIS A 64 -17.01 9.60 -15.85
N PHE A 65 -16.37 8.83 -14.96
CA PHE A 65 -14.91 8.80 -14.86
C PHE A 65 -14.27 8.25 -16.14
N MET A 66 -14.88 7.20 -16.73
CA MET A 66 -14.40 6.65 -18.02
C MET A 66 -14.64 7.65 -19.17
N ALA A 67 -15.69 8.46 -19.11
CA ALA A 67 -15.92 9.53 -20.09
C ALA A 67 -14.88 10.65 -19.96
N ALA A 68 -14.58 11.07 -18.73
CA ALA A 68 -13.52 12.05 -18.46
C ALA A 68 -12.15 11.58 -18.98
N ALA A 69 -11.81 10.30 -18.74
CA ALA A 69 -10.58 9.72 -19.27
C ALA A 69 -10.50 9.78 -20.80
N ARG A 70 -11.62 9.51 -21.51
CA ARG A 70 -11.68 9.65 -22.98
C ARG A 70 -11.51 11.08 -23.45
N GLU A 71 -12.13 12.07 -22.76
CA GLU A 71 -11.95 13.49 -23.08
C GLU A 71 -10.49 13.93 -22.93
N LEU A 72 -9.78 13.36 -21.96
CA LEU A 72 -8.36 13.61 -21.73
C LEU A 72 -7.45 12.78 -22.65
N ASN A 73 -8.02 12.02 -23.59
CA ASN A 73 -7.30 11.11 -24.49
C ASN A 73 -6.44 10.06 -23.77
N TRP A 74 -6.84 9.68 -22.57
CA TRP A 74 -6.16 8.59 -21.88
C TRP A 74 -6.54 7.25 -22.50
N PRO A 75 -5.57 6.38 -22.77
CA PRO A 75 -5.86 5.07 -23.30
C PRO A 75 -6.68 4.24 -22.30
N LYS A 76 -7.43 3.28 -22.81
CA LYS A 76 -8.00 2.25 -21.95
C LYS A 76 -6.86 1.32 -21.53
N PRO A 77 -6.56 1.18 -20.22
CA PRO A 77 -5.46 0.33 -19.81
C PRO A 77 -5.74 -1.12 -20.26
N ASN A 78 -4.74 -1.75 -20.86
CA ASN A 78 -4.77 -3.18 -21.11
C ASN A 78 -4.63 -3.86 -19.76
N ASN A 79 -5.69 -4.52 -19.31
CA ASN A 79 -5.83 -5.30 -18.09
C ASN A 79 -4.59 -5.34 -17.19
N THR A 80 -4.64 -4.66 -16.04
CA THR A 80 -3.76 -4.87 -14.89
C THR A 80 -2.31 -4.38 -14.95
N ALA A 81 -1.74 -4.02 -16.11
CA ALA A 81 -0.37 -3.52 -16.14
C ALA A 81 -0.29 -2.04 -15.71
N ILE A 82 0.45 -1.75 -14.64
CA ILE A 82 0.77 -0.39 -14.17
C ILE A 82 1.53 0.41 -15.25
N SER A 83 2.29 -0.28 -16.09
CA SER A 83 3.02 0.30 -17.23
C SER A 83 2.12 0.91 -18.30
N SER A 84 0.82 0.60 -18.33
CA SER A 84 -0.12 1.21 -19.27
C SER A 84 -0.74 2.46 -18.68
N GLU A 85 -0.50 3.62 -19.31
CA GLU A 85 -1.20 4.86 -19.01
C GLU A 85 -2.71 4.70 -19.19
N GLY A 86 -3.51 5.27 -18.31
CA GLY A 86 -4.96 5.31 -18.46
C GLY A 86 -5.73 5.12 -17.17
N LEU A 87 -7.06 5.16 -17.27
CA LEU A 87 -7.99 4.94 -16.17
C LEU A 87 -8.92 3.76 -16.50
N GLY A 88 -9.09 2.83 -15.58
CA GLY A 88 -9.91 1.65 -15.76
C GLY A 88 -10.60 1.17 -14.49
N TYR A 89 -11.39 0.10 -14.61
CA TYR A 89 -11.93 -0.59 -13.45
C TYR A 89 -10.84 -1.41 -12.77
N VAL A 90 -10.86 -1.43 -11.44
CA VAL A 90 -9.81 -2.09 -10.65
C VAL A 90 -10.14 -3.56 -10.46
N HIS A 91 -9.18 -4.44 -10.73
CA HIS A 91 -9.24 -5.82 -10.31
C HIS A 91 -8.92 -5.94 -8.83
N ASN A 92 -9.52 -6.90 -8.15
CA ASN A 92 -9.43 -6.99 -6.70
C ASN A 92 -9.18 -8.42 -6.22
N THR A 93 -8.42 -8.54 -5.13
CA THR A 93 -8.26 -9.81 -4.43
C THR A 93 -9.55 -10.16 -3.68
N THR A 94 -10.49 -10.73 -4.43
CA THR A 94 -11.81 -11.16 -3.94
C THR A 94 -12.16 -12.54 -4.51
N ARG A 95 -13.01 -13.27 -3.78
CA ARG A 95 -13.58 -14.55 -4.22
C ARG A 95 -14.99 -14.68 -3.67
N ASN A 96 -15.95 -14.99 -4.52
CA ASN A 96 -17.36 -15.18 -4.12
C ASN A 96 -17.92 -14.00 -3.31
N GLY A 97 -17.69 -12.76 -3.77
CA GLY A 97 -18.15 -11.55 -3.11
C GLY A 97 -17.49 -11.23 -1.76
N LYS A 98 -16.41 -11.90 -1.38
CA LYS A 98 -15.66 -11.66 -0.15
C LYS A 98 -14.21 -11.28 -0.48
N ARG A 99 -13.62 -10.46 0.42
CA ARG A 99 -12.18 -10.22 0.39
C ARG A 99 -11.45 -11.56 0.49
N PHE A 100 -10.46 -11.76 -0.38
CA PHE A 100 -9.61 -12.93 -0.38
C PHE A 100 -8.20 -12.50 0.01
N SER A 101 -7.84 -12.77 1.26
CA SER A 101 -6.57 -12.33 1.84
C SER A 101 -5.45 -13.34 1.63
N SER A 102 -4.20 -12.96 1.92
CA SER A 102 -3.08 -13.90 1.98
C SER A 102 -3.30 -15.03 3.01
N ALA A 103 -4.07 -14.76 4.08
CA ALA A 103 -4.47 -15.82 4.99
C ALA A 103 -5.40 -16.85 4.30
N ASP A 104 -6.31 -16.39 3.44
CA ASP A 104 -7.20 -17.28 2.68
C ASP A 104 -6.41 -18.07 1.63
N ALA A 105 -5.45 -17.42 0.99
CA ALA A 105 -4.64 -18.03 -0.06
C ALA A 105 -3.63 -19.07 0.49
N PHE A 106 -2.98 -18.79 1.61
CA PHE A 106 -1.83 -19.56 2.09
C PHE A 106 -2.04 -20.19 3.47
N LEU A 107 -2.53 -19.43 4.46
CA LEU A 107 -2.57 -19.89 5.84
C LEU A 107 -3.69 -20.91 6.07
N HIS A 108 -4.91 -20.62 5.60
CA HIS A 108 -6.05 -21.53 5.81
C HIS A 108 -5.84 -22.90 5.17
N PRO A 109 -5.32 -23.03 3.93
CA PRO A 109 -4.96 -24.34 3.37
C PRO A 109 -3.86 -25.06 4.15
N ALA A 110 -2.87 -24.32 4.67
CA ALA A 110 -1.75 -24.89 5.40
C ALA A 110 -2.06 -25.25 6.85
N LYS A 111 -3.14 -24.70 7.44
CA LYS A 111 -3.45 -24.80 8.88
C LYS A 111 -3.56 -26.24 9.40
N LYS A 112 -3.90 -27.19 8.54
CA LYS A 112 -4.04 -28.61 8.90
C LYS A 112 -2.69 -29.38 8.89
N ARG A 113 -1.60 -28.74 8.44
CA ARG A 113 -0.29 -29.39 8.38
C ARG A 113 0.25 -29.61 9.80
N LYS A 114 0.69 -30.83 10.11
CA LYS A 114 1.24 -31.20 11.44
C LYS A 114 2.51 -30.43 11.81
N ASN A 115 3.26 -29.96 10.82
CA ASN A 115 4.49 -29.20 10.99
C ASN A 115 4.29 -27.68 11.05
N LEU A 116 3.04 -27.18 11.07
CA LEU A 116 2.72 -25.76 11.22
C LEU A 116 2.16 -25.49 12.61
N HIS A 117 2.86 -24.70 13.40
CA HIS A 117 2.43 -24.22 14.70
C HIS A 117 2.22 -22.70 14.65
N ILE A 118 1.03 -22.23 15.06
CA ILE A 118 0.64 -20.83 15.05
C ILE A 118 0.41 -20.38 16.48
N ILE A 119 1.22 -19.45 16.96
CA ILE A 119 1.05 -18.79 18.26
C ILE A 119 0.44 -17.41 18.00
N LYS A 120 -0.73 -17.17 18.56
CA LYS A 120 -1.47 -15.90 18.44
C LYS A 120 -1.37 -15.11 19.73
N ASN A 121 -1.65 -13.79 19.65
CA ASN A 121 -1.61 -12.88 20.80
C ASN A 121 -0.23 -12.92 21.49
N ALA A 122 0.82 -13.04 20.70
CA ALA A 122 2.19 -13.06 21.13
C ALA A 122 2.92 -11.82 20.61
N ILE A 123 3.68 -11.18 21.48
CA ILE A 123 4.55 -10.05 21.14
C ILE A 123 5.99 -10.55 21.20
N VAL A 124 6.72 -10.45 20.08
CA VAL A 124 8.15 -10.76 20.04
C VAL A 124 8.92 -9.55 20.55
N GLU A 125 9.65 -9.70 21.64
CA GLU A 125 10.41 -8.63 22.27
C GLU A 125 11.77 -8.41 21.60
N LYS A 126 12.50 -9.50 21.32
CA LYS A 126 13.81 -9.45 20.69
C LYS A 126 14.29 -10.82 20.17
N LEU A 127 15.30 -10.77 19.32
CA LEU A 127 16.05 -11.94 18.88
C LEU A 127 17.07 -12.38 19.93
N ILE A 128 17.37 -13.67 19.97
CA ILE A 128 18.48 -14.27 20.73
C ILE A 128 19.66 -14.41 19.76
N ILE A 129 20.67 -13.55 19.94
CA ILE A 129 21.84 -13.50 19.05
C ILE A 129 23.08 -13.98 19.83
N ASN A 130 23.76 -15.03 19.31
CA ASN A 130 25.01 -15.55 19.83
C ASN A 130 26.02 -15.68 18.69
N ASN A 131 27.24 -15.22 18.88
CA ASN A 131 28.32 -15.34 17.90
C ASN A 131 27.90 -14.94 16.46
N SER A 132 27.23 -13.78 16.31
CA SER A 132 26.70 -13.28 15.05
C SER A 132 25.72 -14.25 14.35
N GLN A 133 24.98 -15.04 15.11
CA GLN A 133 23.96 -15.95 14.64
C GLN A 133 22.66 -15.74 15.42
N SER A 134 21.52 -15.77 14.72
CA SER A 134 20.20 -15.72 15.33
C SER A 134 19.75 -17.15 15.67
N ASP A 135 19.68 -17.46 16.96
CA ASP A 135 19.35 -18.79 17.46
C ASP A 135 17.89 -18.93 17.88
N GLY A 136 17.22 -17.83 18.23
CA GLY A 136 15.86 -17.87 18.74
C GLY A 136 15.24 -16.49 18.91
N ILE A 137 14.07 -16.48 19.54
CA ILE A 137 13.33 -15.27 19.91
C ILE A 137 12.89 -15.32 21.36
N ILE A 138 12.79 -14.15 21.99
CA ILE A 138 12.04 -13.95 23.23
C ILE A 138 10.71 -13.33 22.87
N TYR A 139 9.64 -13.92 23.36
CA TYR A 139 8.29 -13.43 23.10
C TYR A 139 7.42 -13.54 24.34
N GLU A 140 6.40 -12.69 24.43
CA GLU A 140 5.41 -12.68 25.50
C GLU A 140 4.05 -13.15 24.97
N VAL A 141 3.40 -14.02 25.73
CA VAL A 141 2.01 -14.43 25.50
C VAL A 141 1.31 -14.56 26.86
N ASN A 142 0.15 -13.92 27.01
CA ASN A 142 -0.61 -13.87 28.27
C ASN A 142 0.26 -13.37 29.45
N ASN A 143 1.05 -12.33 29.25
CA ASN A 143 1.98 -11.76 30.24
C ASN A 143 3.07 -12.75 30.74
N VAL A 144 3.34 -13.82 29.99
CA VAL A 144 4.39 -14.78 30.30
C VAL A 144 5.44 -14.75 29.20
N LYS A 145 6.68 -14.43 29.58
CA LYS A 145 7.84 -14.48 28.67
C LYS A 145 8.27 -15.91 28.40
N LYS A 146 8.52 -16.19 27.14
CA LYS A 146 8.93 -17.49 26.62
C LYS A 146 10.05 -17.33 25.61
N CYS A 147 10.81 -18.40 25.39
CA CYS A 147 11.81 -18.50 24.34
C CYS A 147 11.37 -19.54 23.30
N ALA A 148 11.69 -19.28 22.05
CA ALA A 148 11.62 -20.27 20.97
C ALA A 148 12.95 -20.27 20.22
N TYR A 149 13.48 -21.46 19.96
CA TYR A 149 14.75 -21.64 19.25
C TYR A 149 14.51 -22.20 17.85
N ALA A 150 15.31 -21.74 16.90
CA ALA A 150 15.20 -22.14 15.50
C ALA A 150 16.33 -23.10 15.09
N ASN A 151 15.99 -24.27 14.57
CA ASN A 151 16.98 -25.22 14.06
C ASN A 151 17.64 -24.77 12.76
N LYS A 152 16.87 -24.07 11.87
CA LYS A 152 17.34 -23.64 10.55
C LYS A 152 17.61 -22.14 10.52
N GLU A 153 16.57 -21.34 10.55
CA GLU A 153 16.67 -19.87 10.47
C GLU A 153 15.43 -19.19 11.05
N ILE A 154 15.54 -17.90 11.31
CA ILE A 154 14.46 -17.01 11.72
C ILE A 154 14.15 -16.08 10.53
N ILE A 155 12.87 -15.92 10.25
CA ILE A 155 12.38 -15.03 9.19
C ILE A 155 11.51 -13.95 9.84
N LEU A 156 11.95 -12.70 9.75
CA LEU A 156 11.15 -11.55 10.16
C LEU A 156 10.20 -11.16 9.04
N SER A 157 8.91 -11.04 9.38
CA SER A 157 7.85 -10.60 8.48
C SER A 157 6.89 -9.68 9.24
N ALA A 158 7.45 -8.78 10.07
CA ALA A 158 6.68 -7.88 10.93
C ALA A 158 6.29 -6.55 10.23
N GLY A 159 6.60 -6.41 8.95
CA GLY A 159 6.31 -5.25 8.12
C GLY A 159 7.31 -4.11 8.28
N ALA A 160 7.12 -3.05 7.47
CA ALA A 160 8.06 -1.95 7.36
C ALA A 160 8.30 -1.16 8.67
N ILE A 161 7.45 -1.33 9.67
CA ILE A 161 7.61 -0.71 10.99
C ILE A 161 8.16 -1.71 12.00
N GLY A 162 7.57 -2.90 12.08
CA GLY A 162 7.91 -3.88 13.10
C GLY A 162 9.26 -4.59 12.87
N SER A 163 9.63 -4.86 11.62
CA SER A 163 10.90 -5.54 11.33
C SER A 163 12.13 -4.72 11.71
N PRO A 164 12.28 -3.43 11.31
CA PRO A 164 13.39 -2.61 11.80
C PRO A 164 13.33 -2.36 13.32
N GLN A 165 12.14 -2.18 13.91
CA GLN A 165 12.00 -2.06 15.35
C GLN A 165 12.55 -3.28 16.08
N LEU A 166 12.21 -4.48 15.64
CA LEU A 166 12.67 -5.72 16.26
C LEU A 166 14.18 -5.93 16.09
N LEU A 167 14.75 -5.58 14.94
CA LEU A 167 16.20 -5.59 14.76
C LEU A 167 16.89 -4.64 15.75
N GLN A 168 16.41 -3.40 15.85
CA GLN A 168 16.96 -2.40 16.77
C GLN A 168 16.81 -2.83 18.24
N LEU A 169 15.65 -3.32 18.67
CA LEU A 169 15.46 -3.87 20.04
C LEU A 169 16.37 -5.05 20.34
N SER A 170 16.84 -5.76 19.30
CA SER A 170 17.79 -6.87 19.41
C SER A 170 19.25 -6.43 19.35
N GLY A 171 19.53 -5.13 19.31
CA GLY A 171 20.87 -4.58 19.26
C GLY A 171 21.49 -4.57 17.85
N ILE A 172 20.70 -4.74 16.80
CA ILE A 172 21.14 -4.69 15.40
C ILE A 172 20.63 -3.39 14.79
N GLY A 173 21.53 -2.43 14.50
CA GLY A 173 21.13 -1.14 13.94
C GLY A 173 22.16 -0.04 14.11
N PRO A 174 21.75 1.23 13.89
CA PRO A 174 22.60 2.41 14.09
C PRO A 174 22.98 2.56 15.56
N GLU A 175 24.28 2.57 15.85
CA GLU A 175 24.82 2.59 17.24
C GLU A 175 24.25 3.73 18.07
N GLU A 176 24.18 4.95 17.51
CA GLU A 176 23.69 6.13 18.22
C GLU A 176 22.20 6.01 18.61
N ILE A 177 21.38 5.39 17.76
CA ILE A 177 19.96 5.15 18.04
C ILE A 177 19.82 4.12 19.17
N LEU A 178 20.55 3.03 19.09
CA LEU A 178 20.54 1.95 20.09
C LEU A 178 20.99 2.49 21.46
N LYS A 179 22.07 3.26 21.49
CA LYS A 179 22.61 3.89 22.71
C LYS A 179 21.57 4.82 23.37
N LYS A 180 20.93 5.70 22.56
CA LYS A 180 19.87 6.60 23.06
C LYS A 180 18.67 5.85 23.63
N ALA A 181 18.30 4.72 23.03
CA ALA A 181 17.20 3.88 23.49
C ALA A 181 17.58 2.94 24.66
N GLY A 182 18.82 2.95 25.13
CA GLY A 182 19.31 2.06 26.19
C GLY A 182 19.48 0.60 25.76
N VAL A 183 19.66 0.36 24.47
CA VAL A 183 19.88 -0.98 23.91
C VAL A 183 21.37 -1.21 23.67
N LYS A 184 21.89 -2.34 24.18
CA LYS A 184 23.29 -2.73 23.96
C LYS A 184 23.51 -3.08 22.48
N LEU A 185 24.54 -2.51 21.88
CA LEU A 185 24.97 -2.84 20.51
C LEU A 185 25.43 -4.30 20.44
N VAL A 186 24.85 -5.06 19.51
CA VAL A 186 25.24 -6.43 19.14
C VAL A 186 25.91 -6.42 17.77
N HIS A 187 25.34 -5.70 16.81
CA HIS A 187 25.85 -5.58 15.46
C HIS A 187 25.53 -4.21 14.87
N HIS A 188 26.57 -3.47 14.49
CA HIS A 188 26.40 -2.17 13.83
C HIS A 188 25.93 -2.36 12.39
N LEU A 189 24.70 -1.91 12.10
CA LEU A 189 24.10 -1.96 10.78
C LEU A 189 23.30 -0.66 10.56
N PRO A 190 23.94 0.39 10.02
CA PRO A 190 23.45 1.76 10.06
C PRO A 190 22.13 1.97 9.31
N GLU A 191 21.84 1.11 8.33
CA GLU A 191 20.67 1.26 7.46
C GLU A 191 19.37 0.66 8.04
N VAL A 192 19.44 -0.01 9.20
CA VAL A 192 18.23 -0.54 9.86
C VAL A 192 17.33 0.61 10.29
N GLY A 193 16.12 0.62 9.74
CA GLY A 193 15.12 1.67 9.98
C GLY A 193 15.30 2.92 9.12
N GLN A 194 16.30 2.98 8.24
CA GLN A 194 16.53 4.10 7.35
C GLN A 194 15.89 3.88 5.97
N GLY A 195 15.68 4.98 5.24
CA GLY A 195 15.15 4.92 3.87
C GLY A 195 13.64 4.70 3.79
N LEU A 196 12.87 4.92 4.86
CA LEU A 196 11.41 4.83 4.84
C LEU A 196 10.82 5.60 3.68
N GLN A 197 10.00 4.93 2.90
CA GLN A 197 9.15 5.51 1.86
C GLN A 197 7.69 5.19 2.16
N ASP A 198 6.80 6.09 1.77
CA ASP A 198 5.35 5.88 1.79
C ASP A 198 4.71 6.80 0.75
N HIS A 199 3.55 6.42 0.25
CA HIS A 199 2.78 7.26 -0.65
C HIS A 199 1.86 8.21 0.12
N LEU A 200 1.77 9.46 -0.38
CA LEU A 200 0.79 10.45 0.07
C LEU A 200 -0.22 10.69 -1.04
N ALA A 201 -1.50 10.61 -0.71
CA ALA A 201 -2.59 10.93 -1.60
C ALA A 201 -3.38 12.14 -1.11
N ILE A 202 -3.72 13.03 -2.04
CA ILE A 202 -4.71 14.08 -1.79
C ILE A 202 -6.05 13.66 -2.38
N THR A 203 -7.13 13.91 -1.62
CA THR A 203 -8.50 13.57 -2.04
C THR A 203 -9.38 14.81 -2.04
N LYS A 204 -10.15 15.00 -3.11
CA LYS A 204 -11.17 16.04 -3.23
C LYS A 204 -12.55 15.44 -3.42
N TYR A 205 -13.53 16.02 -2.77
CA TYR A 205 -14.91 15.56 -2.77
C TYR A 205 -15.82 16.51 -3.54
N PHE A 206 -16.77 15.93 -4.27
CA PHE A 206 -17.72 16.65 -5.12
C PHE A 206 -19.13 16.11 -4.86
N MET A 207 -20.09 17.02 -4.71
CA MET A 207 -21.50 16.67 -4.60
C MET A 207 -22.09 16.46 -5.99
N THR A 208 -23.02 15.53 -6.12
CA THR A 208 -23.76 15.26 -7.36
C THR A 208 -25.27 15.13 -7.10
N ASN A 209 -26.09 15.30 -8.13
CA ASN A 209 -27.51 14.99 -8.08
C ASN A 209 -27.79 13.54 -8.51
N GLU A 210 -26.82 12.85 -9.13
CA GLU A 210 -26.97 11.45 -9.50
C GLU A 210 -26.82 10.52 -8.29
N ARG A 211 -27.33 9.31 -8.43
CA ARG A 211 -27.13 8.26 -7.43
C ARG A 211 -25.67 7.86 -7.37
N THR A 212 -25.17 7.63 -6.16
CA THR A 212 -23.83 7.10 -5.88
C THR A 212 -23.93 6.05 -4.76
N LEU A 213 -22.83 5.45 -4.38
CA LEU A 213 -22.80 4.51 -3.23
C LEU A 213 -23.38 5.15 -1.95
N ASN A 214 -23.30 6.47 -1.80
CA ASN A 214 -23.95 7.15 -0.68
C ASN A 214 -25.45 6.95 -0.67
N SER A 215 -26.11 6.96 -1.85
CA SER A 215 -27.54 6.66 -1.95
C SER A 215 -27.83 5.20 -1.57
N ASP A 216 -26.92 4.29 -1.92
CA ASP A 216 -27.13 2.85 -1.77
C ASP A 216 -26.84 2.36 -0.35
N ILE A 217 -25.85 2.93 0.36
CA ILE A 217 -25.43 2.47 1.70
C ILE A 217 -25.33 3.60 2.74
N GLY A 218 -25.69 4.84 2.40
CA GLY A 218 -25.62 5.98 3.31
C GLY A 218 -26.77 6.11 4.30
N ASN A 219 -27.89 5.41 4.07
CA ASN A 219 -29.07 5.43 4.92
C ASN A 219 -29.43 4.02 5.42
N PHE A 220 -30.39 3.93 6.37
CA PHE A 220 -30.74 2.65 6.99
C PHE A 220 -31.36 1.67 6.00
N VAL A 221 -32.32 2.11 5.19
CA VAL A 221 -32.99 1.26 4.19
C VAL A 221 -32.01 0.72 3.17
N GLY A 222 -31.13 1.58 2.66
CA GLY A 222 -30.06 1.18 1.73
C GLY A 222 -29.11 0.15 2.31
N LYS A 223 -28.74 0.30 3.60
CA LYS A 223 -27.91 -0.71 4.30
C LYS A 223 -28.60 -2.05 4.42
N VAL A 224 -29.90 -2.06 4.78
CA VAL A 224 -30.67 -3.29 4.90
C VAL A 224 -30.82 -3.99 3.54
N THR A 225 -31.19 -3.25 2.49
CA THR A 225 -31.34 -3.80 1.13
C THR A 225 -30.01 -4.30 0.57
N ALA A 226 -28.92 -3.56 0.75
CA ALA A 226 -27.58 -4.01 0.36
C ALA A 226 -27.14 -5.25 1.14
N GLY A 227 -27.46 -5.32 2.44
CA GLY A 227 -27.20 -6.48 3.29
C GLY A 227 -27.96 -7.72 2.84
N LEU A 228 -29.26 -7.61 2.60
CA LEU A 228 -30.10 -8.71 2.10
C LEU A 228 -29.62 -9.20 0.73
N ARG A 229 -29.37 -8.29 -0.21
CA ARG A 229 -28.81 -8.64 -1.52
C ARG A 229 -27.51 -9.41 -1.37
N TYR A 230 -26.61 -8.92 -0.53
CA TYR A 230 -25.33 -9.59 -0.30
C TYR A 230 -25.48 -10.98 0.31
N LEU A 231 -26.38 -11.14 1.30
CA LEU A 231 -26.64 -12.45 1.94
C LEU A 231 -27.17 -13.48 0.94
N LEU A 232 -28.10 -13.07 0.08
CA LEU A 232 -28.76 -13.95 -0.87
C LEU A 232 -27.89 -14.25 -2.12
N THR A 233 -27.22 -13.26 -2.67
CA THR A 233 -26.58 -13.36 -3.99
C THR A 233 -25.06 -13.16 -3.99
N LYS A 234 -24.46 -12.77 -2.87
CA LYS A 234 -23.06 -12.39 -2.75
C LYS A 234 -22.65 -11.29 -3.77
N SER A 235 -23.60 -10.41 -4.12
CA SER A 235 -23.44 -9.33 -5.08
C SER A 235 -23.88 -7.97 -4.51
N GLY A 236 -23.68 -6.89 -5.27
CA GLY A 236 -24.08 -5.53 -4.92
C GLY A 236 -23.00 -4.76 -4.16
N PRO A 237 -23.35 -3.59 -3.55
CA PRO A 237 -22.36 -2.66 -2.99
C PRO A 237 -21.44 -3.25 -1.92
N LEU A 238 -21.85 -4.31 -1.23
CA LEU A 238 -21.04 -4.97 -0.19
C LEU A 238 -20.09 -6.04 -0.74
N SER A 239 -20.22 -6.42 -2.01
CA SER A 239 -19.35 -7.41 -2.66
C SER A 239 -18.22 -6.78 -3.48
N VAL A 240 -18.22 -5.46 -3.65
CA VAL A 240 -17.23 -4.70 -4.40
C VAL A 240 -16.48 -3.75 -3.46
N PRO A 241 -15.21 -3.45 -3.73
CA PRO A 241 -14.46 -2.48 -2.93
C PRO A 241 -14.97 -1.05 -3.16
N VAL A 242 -14.58 -0.15 -2.25
CA VAL A 242 -14.85 1.29 -2.37
C VAL A 242 -14.10 1.87 -3.57
N ASN A 243 -12.85 1.48 -3.76
CA ASN A 243 -12.05 1.88 -4.91
C ASN A 243 -12.48 1.07 -6.13
N GLN A 244 -13.20 1.73 -7.03
CA GLN A 244 -13.81 1.09 -8.21
C GLN A 244 -13.08 1.41 -9.51
N THR A 245 -12.52 2.62 -9.60
CA THR A 245 -11.75 3.05 -10.76
C THR A 245 -10.42 3.63 -10.33
N SER A 246 -9.38 3.25 -11.02
CA SER A 246 -8.03 3.76 -10.80
C SER A 246 -7.20 3.61 -12.07
N GLY A 247 -6.07 4.27 -12.09
CA GLY A 247 -5.12 4.16 -13.18
C GLY A 247 -3.89 5.00 -12.93
N PHE A 248 -2.97 4.91 -13.87
CA PHE A 248 -1.72 5.65 -13.84
C PHE A 248 -1.67 6.59 -15.03
N VAL A 249 -1.24 7.82 -14.79
CA VAL A 249 -1.17 8.86 -15.82
C VAL A 249 0.14 9.63 -15.69
N ARG A 250 0.56 10.24 -16.78
CA ARG A 250 1.73 11.12 -16.77
C ARG A 250 1.34 12.51 -16.24
N SER A 251 2.13 13.01 -15.30
CA SER A 251 1.98 14.38 -14.79
C SER A 251 2.31 15.44 -15.83
N SER A 252 2.99 15.06 -16.91
CA SER A 252 3.47 15.90 -17.99
C SER A 252 3.75 15.07 -19.23
N VAL A 253 3.65 15.68 -20.41
CA VAL A 253 4.05 15.07 -21.69
C VAL A 253 5.55 14.72 -21.75
N LYS A 254 6.36 15.27 -20.85
CA LYS A 254 7.79 14.97 -20.72
C LYS A 254 8.08 13.77 -19.83
N SER A 255 7.09 13.27 -19.09
CA SER A 255 7.26 12.07 -18.25
C SER A 255 7.40 10.84 -19.13
N ILE A 256 8.46 10.06 -18.92
CA ILE A 256 8.77 8.86 -19.72
C ILE A 256 7.75 7.75 -19.40
N VAL A 257 7.38 7.62 -18.13
CA VAL A 257 6.43 6.64 -17.61
C VAL A 257 5.31 7.35 -16.83
N PRO A 258 4.16 6.74 -16.63
CA PRO A 258 3.14 7.26 -15.73
C PRO A 258 3.71 7.44 -14.31
N ASP A 259 3.52 8.61 -13.74
CA ASP A 259 4.12 9.04 -12.46
C ASP A 259 3.11 9.54 -11.43
N LEU A 260 1.81 9.55 -11.80
CA LEU A 260 0.69 9.81 -10.90
C LEU A 260 -0.29 8.65 -10.93
N GLN A 261 -0.70 8.18 -9.77
CA GLN A 261 -1.84 7.27 -9.62
C GLN A 261 -3.10 8.06 -9.30
N ILE A 262 -4.18 7.76 -10.01
CA ILE A 262 -5.49 8.40 -9.86
C ILE A 262 -6.49 7.39 -9.33
N TYR A 263 -7.33 7.83 -8.40
CA TYR A 263 -8.53 7.12 -7.96
C TYR A 263 -9.76 7.99 -8.19
N ALA A 264 -10.81 7.39 -8.71
CA ALA A 264 -12.10 8.07 -8.89
C ALA A 264 -13.22 7.14 -8.42
N ASN A 265 -13.92 7.53 -7.36
CA ASN A 265 -14.86 6.65 -6.68
C ASN A 265 -16.21 7.35 -6.45
N PRO A 266 -17.34 6.67 -6.68
CA PRO A 266 -18.68 7.24 -6.54
C PRO A 266 -19.14 7.24 -5.07
N ILE A 267 -18.37 7.87 -4.19
CA ILE A 267 -18.66 7.92 -2.76
C ILE A 267 -18.03 9.15 -2.09
N ILE A 268 -18.71 9.68 -1.08
CA ILE A 268 -18.15 10.60 -0.08
C ILE A 268 -18.16 9.90 1.28
N TYR A 269 -17.04 9.95 1.98
CA TYR A 269 -16.92 9.49 3.34
C TYR A 269 -16.06 10.44 4.17
N SER A 270 -16.16 10.33 5.47
CA SER A 270 -15.29 11.01 6.43
C SER A 270 -14.76 10.01 7.45
N THR A 271 -13.54 10.22 7.91
CA THR A 271 -12.95 9.41 8.97
C THR A 271 -12.75 10.30 10.20
N ASN A 272 -13.22 9.86 11.36
CA ASN A 272 -13.00 10.60 12.60
C ASN A 272 -11.60 10.35 13.18
N ASN A 273 -11.26 11.07 14.25
CA ASN A 273 -9.95 10.97 14.92
C ASN A 273 -9.64 9.57 15.48
N ASN A 274 -10.65 8.75 15.69
CA ASN A 274 -10.51 7.35 16.14
C ASN A 274 -10.39 6.36 14.97
N GLY A 275 -10.17 6.83 13.74
CA GLY A 275 -10.04 5.99 12.54
C GLY A 275 -11.34 5.38 12.03
N LYS A 276 -12.51 5.71 12.62
CA LYS A 276 -13.79 5.18 12.17
C LYS A 276 -14.33 5.96 10.98
N THR A 277 -14.61 5.25 9.89
CA THR A 277 -15.13 5.83 8.64
C THR A 277 -16.65 5.84 8.63
N TYR A 278 -17.23 6.96 8.19
CA TYR A 278 -18.66 7.18 8.04
C TYR A 278 -18.98 7.54 6.60
N VAL A 279 -19.92 6.81 6.01
CA VAL A 279 -20.42 7.10 4.67
C VAL A 279 -21.39 8.27 4.74
N GLY A 280 -21.17 9.30 3.92
CA GLY A 280 -22.05 10.46 3.83
C GLY A 280 -23.46 10.07 3.34
N LYS A 281 -24.48 10.80 3.79
CA LYS A 281 -25.89 10.56 3.38
C LYS A 281 -26.19 11.18 2.00
N LYS A 282 -25.49 12.23 1.61
CA LYS A 282 -25.70 12.94 0.35
C LYS A 282 -24.85 12.33 -0.76
N SER A 283 -25.42 12.20 -1.94
CA SER A 283 -24.71 11.69 -3.12
C SER A 283 -23.51 12.56 -3.48
N GLY A 284 -22.42 11.90 -3.78
CA GLY A 284 -21.21 12.55 -4.23
C GLY A 284 -20.15 11.54 -4.64
N PHE A 285 -19.02 12.06 -5.08
CA PHE A 285 -17.88 11.29 -5.54
C PHE A 285 -16.57 11.91 -5.06
N LEU A 286 -15.52 11.17 -5.15
CA LEU A 286 -14.17 11.64 -4.87
C LEU A 286 -13.27 11.46 -6.10
N LEU A 287 -12.32 12.37 -6.21
CA LEU A 287 -11.13 12.26 -7.03
C LEU A 287 -9.92 12.33 -6.11
N SER A 288 -9.02 11.40 -6.27
CA SER A 288 -7.78 11.33 -5.48
C SER A 288 -6.60 11.14 -6.40
N ALA A 289 -5.49 11.76 -6.08
CA ALA A 289 -4.25 11.63 -6.82
C ALA A 289 -3.06 11.48 -5.87
N GLN A 290 -2.12 10.63 -6.25
CA GLN A 290 -0.87 10.43 -5.53
C GLN A 290 0.29 10.31 -6.51
N PRO A 291 1.44 10.93 -6.22
CA PRO A 291 2.70 10.61 -6.90
C PRO A 291 3.08 9.15 -6.67
N SER A 292 3.51 8.47 -7.74
CA SER A 292 3.88 7.05 -7.68
C SER A 292 5.28 6.84 -7.11
N ARG A 293 6.17 7.82 -7.25
CA ARG A 293 7.57 7.72 -6.83
C ARG A 293 7.97 8.99 -6.06
N PHE A 294 8.07 8.89 -4.74
CA PHE A 294 8.63 9.95 -3.91
C PHE A 294 10.14 9.78 -3.77
N SER A 295 10.86 10.90 -3.74
CA SER A 295 12.31 10.94 -3.54
C SER A 295 12.72 11.23 -2.09
N SER A 296 11.81 11.74 -1.26
CA SER A 296 12.03 11.89 0.18
C SER A 296 12.22 10.56 0.87
N ARG A 297 13.12 10.52 1.83
CA ARG A 297 13.42 9.33 2.64
C ARG A 297 13.28 9.67 4.11
N GLY A 298 12.61 8.79 4.83
CA GLY A 298 12.37 8.90 6.25
C GLY A 298 13.06 7.82 7.07
N SER A 299 12.65 7.65 8.31
CA SER A 299 13.23 6.66 9.22
C SER A 299 12.24 6.12 10.24
N ILE A 300 12.55 4.93 10.76
CA ILE A 300 11.90 4.25 11.89
C ILE A 300 12.97 4.01 12.95
N ASN A 301 12.85 4.65 14.11
CA ASN A 301 13.85 4.55 15.17
C ASN A 301 13.20 4.21 16.52
N ILE A 302 13.75 3.26 17.26
CA ILE A 302 13.29 3.00 18.62
C ILE A 302 13.60 4.17 19.55
N GLN A 303 12.76 4.36 20.56
CA GLN A 303 12.92 5.39 21.57
C GLN A 303 13.23 4.81 22.96
N SER A 304 13.05 3.50 23.13
CA SER A 304 13.21 2.75 24.36
C SER A 304 13.58 1.30 24.06
N SER A 305 14.13 0.60 25.03
CA SER A 305 14.33 -0.85 25.01
C SER A 305 13.03 -1.64 25.27
N ASP A 306 11.93 -0.98 25.63
CA ASP A 306 10.62 -1.60 25.82
C ASP A 306 9.88 -1.72 24.47
N VAL A 307 9.51 -2.94 24.09
CA VAL A 307 8.78 -3.25 22.84
C VAL A 307 7.40 -2.60 22.79
N ASN A 308 6.80 -2.29 23.92
CA ASN A 308 5.48 -1.65 24.01
C ASN A 308 5.53 -0.15 23.73
N ILE A 309 6.70 0.47 23.74
CA ILE A 309 6.88 1.86 23.35
C ILE A 309 6.97 1.94 21.81
N PRO A 310 6.01 2.61 21.14
CA PRO A 310 6.05 2.74 19.69
C PRO A 310 7.36 3.40 19.21
N PRO A 311 7.91 2.99 18.07
CA PRO A 311 9.07 3.67 17.50
C PRO A 311 8.69 5.07 17.01
N LEU A 312 9.67 5.94 16.90
CA LEU A 312 9.54 7.22 16.23
C LEU A 312 9.46 6.97 14.72
N ILE A 313 8.33 7.30 14.12
CA ILE A 313 8.10 7.22 12.68
C ILE A 313 8.28 8.61 12.10
N ASN A 314 9.33 8.84 11.33
CA ASN A 314 9.58 10.08 10.64
C ASN A 314 9.55 9.86 9.12
N PRO A 315 8.43 10.11 8.44
CA PRO A 315 8.34 9.94 6.98
C PRO A 315 9.18 10.95 6.19
N ASN A 316 9.51 12.10 6.76
CA ASN A 316 10.24 13.20 6.12
C ASN A 316 9.62 13.61 4.77
N SER A 317 8.29 13.58 4.68
CA SER A 317 7.53 13.78 3.45
C SER A 317 7.73 15.18 2.88
N LEU A 318 7.71 15.31 1.54
CA LEU A 318 7.85 16.56 0.81
C LEU A 318 9.16 17.32 1.13
N HIS A 319 10.20 16.62 1.57
CA HIS A 319 11.50 17.23 1.83
C HIS A 319 12.14 17.78 0.56
N THR A 320 12.09 17.02 -0.54
CA THR A 320 12.75 17.38 -1.80
C THR A 320 11.91 18.35 -2.63
N LYS A 321 12.59 19.10 -3.52
CA LYS A 321 11.93 19.96 -4.50
C LYS A 321 11.08 19.16 -5.49
N TYR A 322 11.55 17.97 -5.86
CA TYR A 322 10.83 17.06 -6.75
C TYR A 322 9.47 16.65 -6.14
N ASP A 323 9.44 16.22 -4.90
CA ASP A 323 8.20 15.79 -4.25
C ASP A 323 7.19 16.93 -4.10
N LYS A 324 7.67 18.16 -3.83
CA LYS A 324 6.82 19.36 -3.80
C LYS A 324 6.19 19.64 -5.16
N LEU A 325 7.00 19.52 -6.24
CA LEU A 325 6.50 19.66 -7.60
C LEU A 325 5.44 18.58 -7.92
N MET A 326 5.72 17.33 -7.56
CA MET A 326 4.80 16.21 -7.82
C MET A 326 3.49 16.33 -7.00
N ALA A 327 3.54 16.86 -5.78
CA ALA A 327 2.36 17.19 -5.00
C ALA A 327 1.47 18.24 -5.69
N ILE A 328 2.07 19.30 -6.25
CA ILE A 328 1.36 20.30 -7.07
C ILE A 328 0.74 19.63 -8.29
N LYS A 329 1.51 18.78 -9.00
CA LYS A 329 1.02 18.05 -10.18
C LYS A 329 -0.16 17.12 -9.87
N ALA A 330 -0.13 16.45 -8.73
CA ALA A 330 -1.26 15.63 -8.28
C ALA A 330 -2.54 16.48 -8.08
N CYS A 331 -2.42 17.66 -7.46
CA CYS A 331 -3.54 18.59 -7.32
C CYS A 331 -4.03 19.11 -8.67
N GLN A 332 -3.13 19.54 -9.56
CA GLN A 332 -3.47 20.00 -10.91
C GLN A 332 -4.18 18.91 -11.72
N MET A 333 -3.80 17.66 -11.56
CA MET A 333 -4.45 16.54 -12.23
C MET A 333 -5.91 16.39 -11.78
N ILE A 334 -6.19 16.53 -10.48
CA ILE A 334 -7.57 16.53 -9.97
C ILE A 334 -8.36 17.70 -10.57
N GLN A 335 -7.78 18.91 -10.66
CA GLN A 335 -8.41 20.05 -11.31
C GLN A 335 -8.74 19.74 -12.78
N THR A 336 -7.77 19.16 -13.50
CA THR A 336 -7.93 18.78 -14.92
C THR A 336 -9.07 17.78 -15.11
N ILE A 337 -9.14 16.72 -14.31
CA ILE A 337 -10.23 15.74 -14.38
C ILE A 337 -11.57 16.40 -14.07
N ALA A 338 -11.64 17.20 -13.00
CA ALA A 338 -12.88 17.85 -12.57
C ALA A 338 -13.43 18.86 -13.60
N ALA A 339 -12.57 19.46 -14.42
CA ALA A 339 -12.91 20.42 -15.47
C ALA A 339 -13.31 19.76 -16.81
N THR A 340 -13.32 18.42 -16.92
CA THR A 340 -13.85 17.76 -18.13
C THR A 340 -15.36 17.95 -18.21
N LYS A 341 -15.90 18.04 -19.42
CA LYS A 341 -17.36 18.15 -19.64
C LYS A 341 -18.13 17.00 -18.98
N ALA A 342 -17.55 15.79 -19.02
CA ALA A 342 -18.13 14.62 -18.39
C ALA A 342 -18.29 14.79 -16.87
N MET A 343 -17.31 15.39 -16.19
CA MET A 343 -17.38 15.60 -14.74
C MET A 343 -18.18 16.86 -14.38
N GLU A 344 -18.05 17.94 -15.13
CA GLU A 344 -18.84 19.16 -14.93
C GLU A 344 -20.35 18.89 -15.04
N SER A 345 -20.78 18.07 -16.02
CA SER A 345 -22.18 17.73 -16.23
C SER A 345 -22.87 17.05 -15.05
N VAL A 346 -22.10 16.35 -14.19
CA VAL A 346 -22.61 15.62 -13.03
C VAL A 346 -22.23 16.25 -11.71
N THR A 347 -21.39 17.27 -11.71
CA THR A 347 -20.96 17.99 -10.50
C THR A 347 -21.97 19.07 -10.14
N LYS A 348 -22.64 18.89 -8.99
CA LYS A 348 -23.50 19.95 -8.43
C LYS A 348 -22.67 21.06 -7.80
N LYS A 349 -21.66 20.69 -7.01
CA LYS A 349 -20.68 21.61 -6.43
C LYS A 349 -19.45 20.83 -5.91
N ALA A 350 -18.29 21.46 -5.94
CA ALA A 350 -17.13 21.00 -5.18
C ALA A 350 -17.33 21.24 -3.67
N CYS A 351 -16.87 20.32 -2.82
CA CYS A 351 -16.89 20.54 -1.37
C CYS A 351 -15.87 21.61 -0.94
N ASP A 352 -14.82 21.80 -1.74
CA ASP A 352 -13.88 22.92 -1.66
C ASP A 352 -14.01 23.76 -2.94
N PRO A 353 -14.85 24.82 -2.94
CA PRO A 353 -15.16 25.58 -4.16
C PRO A 353 -13.98 26.41 -4.68
N ASN A 354 -13.00 26.72 -3.83
CA ASN A 354 -11.84 27.51 -4.22
C ASN A 354 -10.73 26.68 -4.85
N PHE A 355 -10.75 25.36 -4.67
CA PHE A 355 -9.70 24.47 -5.16
C PHE A 355 -9.39 24.63 -6.65
N SER A 356 -10.38 24.87 -7.49
CA SER A 356 -10.20 25.08 -8.95
C SER A 356 -9.45 26.38 -9.30
N LYS A 357 -9.33 27.31 -8.35
CA LYS A 357 -8.68 28.62 -8.53
C LYS A 357 -7.31 28.72 -7.86
N PHE A 358 -6.87 27.68 -7.17
CA PHE A 358 -5.59 27.67 -6.47
C PHE A 358 -4.42 27.75 -7.44
N ASP A 359 -3.49 28.63 -7.17
CA ASP A 359 -2.16 28.66 -7.78
C ASP A 359 -1.26 27.57 -7.18
N ASN A 360 -0.02 27.47 -7.64
CA ASN A 360 0.90 26.43 -7.22
C ASN A 360 1.21 26.44 -5.71
N ASP A 361 1.32 27.62 -5.11
CA ASP A 361 1.61 27.75 -3.67
C ASP A 361 0.40 27.32 -2.84
N ALA A 362 -0.79 27.74 -3.23
CA ALA A 362 -2.04 27.32 -2.60
C ALA A 362 -2.26 25.79 -2.77
N LEU A 363 -1.95 25.23 -3.94
CA LEU A 363 -2.04 23.79 -4.18
C LEU A 363 -1.05 23.00 -3.29
N LEU A 364 0.19 23.47 -3.17
CA LEU A 364 1.17 22.82 -2.31
C LEU A 364 0.77 22.88 -0.83
N ASN A 365 0.26 24.01 -0.36
CA ASN A 365 -0.23 24.15 1.01
C ASN A 365 -1.45 23.26 1.25
N ASN A 366 -2.38 23.22 0.29
CA ASN A 366 -3.54 22.35 0.36
C ASN A 366 -3.14 20.86 0.39
N PHE A 367 -2.11 20.46 -0.37
CA PHE A 367 -1.57 19.09 -0.30
C PHE A 367 -0.98 18.80 1.08
N ARG A 368 -0.21 19.72 1.67
CA ARG A 368 0.36 19.56 3.02
C ARG A 368 -0.69 19.37 4.10
N GLU A 369 -1.80 20.10 4.00
CA GLU A 369 -2.87 20.06 4.99
C GLU A 369 -3.77 18.82 4.88
N LEU A 370 -4.04 18.36 3.66
CA LEU A 370 -5.09 17.37 3.39
C LEU A 370 -4.59 16.03 2.90
N ALA A 371 -3.34 15.95 2.43
CA ALA A 371 -2.80 14.64 2.02
C ALA A 371 -2.57 13.73 3.21
N SER A 372 -2.81 12.46 2.99
CA SER A 372 -2.61 11.42 3.99
C SER A 372 -1.88 10.23 3.40
N THR A 373 -1.25 9.45 4.28
CA THR A 373 -0.66 8.16 3.90
C THR A 373 -1.74 7.23 3.33
N VAL A 374 -1.35 6.44 2.35
CA VAL A 374 -2.18 5.34 1.84
C VAL A 374 -1.77 3.99 2.45
N TYR A 375 -0.95 4.04 3.50
CA TYR A 375 -0.50 2.89 4.28
C TYR A 375 0.34 1.87 3.48
N HIS A 376 1.28 2.40 2.68
CA HIS A 376 2.23 1.61 1.91
C HIS A 376 3.70 1.84 2.34
N PRO A 377 4.03 1.84 3.66
CA PRO A 377 5.41 2.03 4.11
C PRO A 377 6.29 0.88 3.64
N CYS A 378 7.51 1.19 3.20
CA CYS A 378 8.47 0.22 2.71
C CYS A 378 9.93 0.67 2.93
N CYS A 379 10.90 -0.15 2.50
CA CYS A 379 12.34 0.15 2.35
C CYS A 379 13.15 0.29 3.66
N THR A 380 12.60 0.05 4.82
CA THR A 380 13.25 0.25 6.13
C THR A 380 14.24 -0.84 6.55
N CYS A 381 14.33 -1.92 5.77
CA CYS A 381 15.34 -2.98 5.86
C CYS A 381 15.79 -3.35 4.44
N ARG A 382 16.08 -2.35 3.60
CA ARG A 382 16.24 -2.52 2.15
C ARG A 382 17.33 -3.50 1.75
N MET A 383 17.09 -4.17 0.61
CA MET A 383 18.10 -4.97 -0.08
C MET A 383 19.19 -4.10 -0.70
N GLY A 384 20.41 -4.64 -0.76
CA GLY A 384 21.53 -4.04 -1.45
C GLY A 384 22.79 -4.88 -1.34
N LEU A 385 23.91 -4.35 -1.83
CA LEU A 385 25.16 -5.09 -1.95
C LEU A 385 25.98 -5.11 -0.68
N SER A 386 25.91 -4.08 0.14
CA SER A 386 26.83 -3.84 1.24
C SER A 386 26.11 -3.47 2.55
N PRO A 387 26.63 -3.87 3.72
CA PRO A 387 26.11 -3.43 5.00
C PRO A 387 26.20 -1.91 5.26
N SER A 388 26.96 -1.17 4.45
CA SER A 388 27.05 0.28 4.53
C SER A 388 25.89 1.02 3.87
N ASP A 389 25.16 0.35 2.98
CA ASP A 389 24.06 0.96 2.19
C ASP A 389 22.74 0.19 2.25
N SER A 390 22.73 -0.96 2.92
CA SER A 390 21.58 -1.85 2.98
C SER A 390 21.55 -2.68 4.26
N VAL A 391 20.43 -3.33 4.53
CA VAL A 391 20.22 -4.18 5.68
C VAL A 391 20.34 -5.66 5.33
N ILE A 392 19.91 -6.02 4.14
CA ILE A 392 19.86 -7.41 3.66
C ILE A 392 20.45 -7.52 2.26
N ASN A 393 20.94 -8.71 1.93
CA ASN A 393 21.36 -9.03 0.56
C ASN A 393 20.18 -9.45 -0.33
N SER A 394 20.41 -9.72 -1.62
CA SER A 394 19.41 -10.16 -2.59
C SER A 394 18.73 -11.50 -2.25
N ARG A 395 19.29 -12.27 -1.31
CA ARG A 395 18.69 -13.49 -0.74
C ARG A 395 17.90 -13.20 0.53
N LEU A 396 17.63 -11.93 0.84
CA LEU A 396 16.89 -11.46 2.03
C LEU A 396 17.59 -11.77 3.36
N GLN A 397 18.88 -12.12 3.35
CA GLN A 397 19.68 -12.42 4.55
C GLN A 397 20.23 -11.14 5.14
N VAL A 398 20.10 -10.97 6.46
CA VAL A 398 20.65 -9.82 7.18
C VAL A 398 22.18 -9.83 7.12
N HIS A 399 22.77 -8.73 6.70
CA HIS A 399 24.22 -8.61 6.63
C HIS A 399 24.87 -8.83 7.99
N GLY A 400 25.88 -9.69 8.04
CA GLY A 400 26.66 -9.98 9.24
C GLY A 400 25.99 -10.88 10.30
N ILE A 401 24.70 -11.24 10.13
CA ILE A 401 23.98 -12.11 11.07
C ILE A 401 23.53 -13.39 10.36
N LYS A 402 24.06 -14.51 10.79
CA LYS A 402 23.67 -15.83 10.25
C LYS A 402 22.27 -16.24 10.69
N LYS A 403 21.60 -17.07 9.89
CA LYS A 403 20.27 -17.64 10.17
C LYS A 403 19.17 -16.60 10.42
N LEU A 404 19.27 -15.42 9.80
CA LEU A 404 18.28 -14.35 9.92
C LEU A 404 17.94 -13.76 8.55
N ARG A 405 16.65 -13.68 8.25
CA ARG A 405 16.12 -13.02 7.04
C ARG A 405 15.05 -12.00 7.41
N VAL A 406 14.86 -11.01 6.52
CA VAL A 406 13.71 -10.11 6.53
C VAL A 406 12.93 -10.32 5.23
N VAL A 407 11.63 -10.63 5.35
CA VAL A 407 10.77 -10.99 4.20
C VAL A 407 9.43 -10.25 4.34
N ASP A 408 9.42 -8.98 4.03
CA ASP A 408 8.23 -8.12 4.00
C ASP A 408 8.53 -6.84 3.19
N ALA A 409 7.61 -5.85 3.18
CA ALA A 409 7.78 -4.62 2.44
C ALA A 409 8.98 -3.76 2.89
N SER A 410 9.55 -3.99 4.09
CA SER A 410 10.78 -3.31 4.51
C SER A 410 11.98 -3.66 3.63
N SER A 411 11.92 -4.80 2.95
CA SER A 411 12.99 -5.37 2.12
C SER A 411 13.17 -4.69 0.77
N PHE A 412 12.19 -3.89 0.32
CA PHE A 412 12.26 -3.23 -0.99
C PHE A 412 13.45 -2.27 -1.05
N PRO A 413 14.22 -2.27 -2.17
CA PRO A 413 15.42 -1.43 -2.29
C PRO A 413 15.10 0.06 -2.42
N ASN A 414 14.01 0.38 -3.16
CA ASN A 414 13.57 1.74 -3.46
C ASN A 414 12.06 1.79 -3.73
#